data_5357a192458d5ce0693fbfe91bc60952
#
_entry.id   5357a192458d5ce0693fbfe91bc60952
#
_cell.length_a   1.000
_cell.length_b   1.000
_cell.length_c   1.000
_cell.angle_alpha   90.00
_cell.angle_beta   90.00
_cell.angle_gamma   90.00
#
_symmetry.space_group_name_H-M   'P 1'
#
loop_
_entity.id
_entity.type
_entity.pdbx_description
1 polymer ?
#
loop_
_entity_poly.entity_id
_entity_poly.type
_entity_poly.pdbx_seq_one_letter_code
_entity_poly.pdbx_strand_id
1 'polypeptide(L)'
;MASTLAMTPVATERTITRKSRTPEPSPGFAGPGHTAVEVLAARARQTDPFVLLMDDRLDFDPGQVLGGEHPHAGLETVTLMLEGGLDGEAEGLLQTGDLEWMTAGKGVIHGENVRAMGRTRLLQLWIALPRALRHMEPQVELIHLASVPVRREPGAEVRVYSGRSGDLI
;
A
#
# COMPACT_ATOMS: atom_id res chain seq x y z
N MET A 1 17.66 -2.47 47.19
CA MET A 1 17.10 -1.43 46.31
C MET A 1 17.79 -1.55 44.96
N ALA A 2 17.16 -2.11 43.98
CA ALA A 2 17.70 -2.25 42.65
C ALA A 2 17.33 -0.99 41.85
N SER A 3 18.35 -0.23 41.45
CA SER A 3 18.17 0.96 40.57
C SER A 3 17.93 0.50 39.15
N THR A 4 16.69 0.66 38.68
CA THR A 4 16.32 0.45 37.27
C THR A 4 16.89 1.62 36.48
N LEU A 5 17.99 1.40 35.78
CA LEU A 5 18.50 2.34 34.78
C LEU A 5 17.48 2.41 33.61
N ALA A 6 16.74 3.52 33.58
CA ALA A 6 15.91 3.85 32.42
C ALA A 6 16.86 4.12 31.21
N MET A 7 16.87 3.20 30.26
CA MET A 7 17.52 3.43 28.97
C MET A 7 16.76 4.54 28.25
N THR A 8 17.38 5.71 28.09
CA THR A 8 16.89 6.76 27.20
C THR A 8 16.94 6.22 25.78
N PRO A 9 15.84 6.23 25.02
CA PRO A 9 15.88 5.79 23.63
C PRO A 9 16.83 6.70 22.86
N VAL A 10 17.85 6.12 22.27
CA VAL A 10 18.74 6.82 21.34
C VAL A 10 17.90 7.14 20.12
N ALA A 11 17.63 8.43 19.87
CA ALA A 11 16.99 8.86 18.65
C ALA A 11 17.89 8.48 17.48
N THR A 12 17.46 7.48 16.70
CA THR A 12 18.16 7.08 15.49
C THR A 12 17.87 8.12 14.42
N GLU A 13 18.83 8.97 14.12
CA GLU A 13 18.72 9.94 13.03
C GLU A 13 18.63 9.18 11.70
N ARG A 14 17.53 9.42 10.94
CA ARG A 14 17.34 8.84 9.63
C ARG A 14 17.88 9.78 8.57
N THR A 15 18.79 9.28 7.75
CA THR A 15 19.39 10.04 6.65
C THR A 15 18.94 9.49 5.29
N ILE A 16 18.91 10.36 4.28
CA ILE A 16 18.66 9.94 2.90
C ILE A 16 19.96 9.36 2.35
N THR A 17 20.03 8.04 2.22
CA THR A 17 21.21 7.34 1.69
C THR A 17 21.23 7.23 0.16
N ARG A 18 20.07 7.38 -0.48
CA ARG A 18 19.93 7.26 -1.93
C ARG A 18 18.78 8.14 -2.47
N LYS A 19 19.02 8.72 -3.64
CA LYS A 19 18.00 9.38 -4.48
C LYS A 19 18.05 8.78 -5.88
N SER A 20 16.88 8.57 -6.51
CA SER A 20 16.76 8.17 -7.91
C SER A 20 15.73 9.06 -8.61
N ARG A 21 15.83 9.16 -9.94
CA ARG A 21 14.74 9.73 -10.73
C ARG A 21 13.64 8.69 -10.86
N THR A 22 12.40 9.14 -10.81
CA THR A 22 11.24 8.31 -11.14
C THR A 22 11.33 7.92 -12.62
N PRO A 23 11.15 6.64 -12.97
CA PRO A 23 11.10 6.21 -14.37
C PRO A 23 9.93 6.83 -15.12
N GLU A 24 10.02 6.80 -16.45
CA GLU A 24 8.88 7.15 -17.31
C GLU A 24 7.75 6.11 -17.14
N PRO A 25 6.48 6.54 -17.25
CA PRO A 25 5.35 5.61 -17.21
C PRO A 25 5.46 4.54 -18.31
N SER A 26 5.07 3.34 -17.99
CA SER A 26 4.97 2.20 -18.91
C SER A 26 3.54 1.65 -18.92
N PRO A 27 3.14 0.86 -19.94
CA PRO A 27 1.86 0.17 -19.92
C PRO A 27 1.73 -0.72 -18.68
N GLY A 28 0.60 -0.61 -17.98
CA GLY A 28 0.29 -1.44 -16.83
C GLY A 28 -0.40 -2.77 -17.22
N PHE A 29 -0.58 -3.66 -16.27
CA PHE A 29 -1.09 -5.02 -16.50
C PHE A 29 -2.59 -5.09 -16.82
N ALA A 30 -3.37 -4.08 -16.44
CA ALA A 30 -4.82 -4.06 -16.69
C ALA A 30 -5.20 -3.72 -18.13
N GLY A 31 -4.23 -3.58 -19.03
CA GLY A 31 -4.45 -3.35 -20.46
C GLY A 31 -4.47 -1.88 -20.87
N PRO A 32 -5.00 -1.58 -22.07
CA PRO A 32 -5.09 -0.21 -22.59
C PRO A 32 -5.88 0.69 -21.65
N GLY A 33 -5.33 1.86 -21.31
CA GLY A 33 -5.88 2.77 -20.30
C GLY A 33 -5.19 2.66 -18.94
N HIS A 34 -4.37 1.62 -18.72
CA HIS A 34 -3.53 1.51 -17.53
C HIS A 34 -2.09 1.90 -17.84
N THR A 35 -1.57 2.88 -17.12
CA THR A 35 -0.16 3.24 -17.12
C THR A 35 0.38 3.18 -15.70
N ALA A 36 1.62 2.71 -15.55
CA ALA A 36 2.25 2.50 -14.25
C ALA A 36 3.66 3.08 -14.22
N VAL A 37 4.02 3.65 -13.08
CA VAL A 37 5.39 4.09 -12.80
C VAL A 37 5.97 3.22 -11.70
N GLU A 38 7.03 2.47 -12.01
CA GLU A 38 7.77 1.72 -11.01
C GLU A 38 8.61 2.68 -10.14
N VAL A 39 8.07 3.06 -8.98
CA VAL A 39 8.75 3.95 -8.03
C VAL A 39 9.84 3.20 -7.28
N LEU A 40 9.59 1.93 -6.97
CA LEU A 40 10.53 1.04 -6.29
C LEU A 40 10.34 -0.39 -6.80
N ALA A 41 11.45 -1.03 -7.15
CA ALA A 41 11.52 -2.47 -7.42
C ALA A 41 12.48 -3.14 -6.45
N ALA A 42 12.19 -4.38 -6.10
CA ALA A 42 13.03 -5.18 -5.21
C ALA A 42 14.48 -5.22 -5.69
N ARG A 43 15.38 -4.76 -4.84
CA ARG A 43 16.83 -4.85 -5.02
C ARG A 43 17.45 -5.61 -3.85
N ALA A 44 16.90 -6.79 -3.57
CA ALA A 44 17.35 -7.68 -2.50
C ALA A 44 17.46 -6.93 -1.16
N ARG A 45 18.64 -6.95 -0.54
CA ARG A 45 18.87 -6.38 0.80
C ARG A 45 18.72 -4.86 0.91
N GLN A 46 18.62 -4.13 -0.21
CA GLN A 46 18.55 -2.66 -0.19
C GLN A 46 17.13 -2.14 0.06
N THR A 47 16.11 -2.91 -0.29
CA THR A 47 14.70 -2.50 -0.17
C THR A 47 13.90 -3.37 0.80
N ASP A 48 14.49 -4.44 1.33
CA ASP A 48 13.81 -5.34 2.27
C ASP A 48 13.22 -4.58 3.46
N PRO A 49 11.94 -4.78 3.81
CA PRO A 49 11.00 -5.78 3.27
C PRO A 49 10.20 -5.32 2.03
N PHE A 50 10.46 -4.15 1.47
CA PHE A 50 9.69 -3.58 0.35
C PHE A 50 10.08 -4.25 -0.98
N VAL A 51 9.11 -4.86 -1.61
CA VAL A 51 9.27 -5.61 -2.86
C VAL A 51 9.00 -4.73 -4.08
N LEU A 52 7.93 -3.95 -4.03
CA LEU A 52 7.45 -3.14 -5.14
C LEU A 52 6.70 -1.93 -4.62
N LEU A 53 6.86 -0.79 -5.27
CA LEU A 53 5.96 0.36 -5.17
C LEU A 53 5.66 0.87 -6.58
N MET A 54 4.39 0.84 -6.96
CA MET A 54 3.89 1.37 -8.21
C MET A 54 3.03 2.62 -7.97
N ASP A 55 3.09 3.57 -8.87
CA ASP A 55 2.14 4.68 -9.03
C ASP A 55 1.32 4.36 -10.28
N ASP A 56 0.14 3.80 -10.07
CA ASP A 56 -0.75 3.33 -11.13
C ASP A 56 -1.78 4.40 -11.48
N ARG A 57 -2.02 4.57 -12.77
CA ARG A 57 -3.01 5.47 -13.34
C ARG A 57 -3.91 4.69 -14.28
N LEU A 58 -5.19 4.71 -13.96
CA LEU A 58 -6.23 4.00 -14.68
C LEU A 58 -7.15 5.03 -15.32
N ASP A 59 -7.28 4.98 -16.63
CA ASP A 59 -8.18 5.83 -17.42
C ASP A 59 -9.17 4.91 -18.15
N PHE A 60 -10.17 4.48 -17.43
CA PHE A 60 -11.18 3.53 -17.88
C PHE A 60 -12.58 4.13 -17.76
N ASP A 61 -13.49 3.63 -18.55
CA ASP A 61 -14.91 3.99 -18.42
C ASP A 61 -15.48 3.49 -17.09
N PRO A 62 -16.39 4.27 -16.44
CA PRO A 62 -17.04 3.83 -15.23
C PRO A 62 -17.77 2.49 -15.42
N GLY A 63 -17.52 1.55 -14.49
CA GLY A 63 -18.09 0.20 -14.54
C GLY A 63 -17.28 -0.81 -15.37
N GLN A 64 -16.22 -0.37 -16.07
CA GLN A 64 -15.34 -1.30 -16.78
C GLN A 64 -14.62 -2.20 -15.77
N VAL A 65 -14.63 -3.51 -16.02
CA VAL A 65 -13.92 -4.49 -15.21
C VAL A 65 -12.44 -4.41 -15.51
N LEU A 66 -11.63 -4.36 -14.47
CA LEU A 66 -10.18 -4.23 -14.53
C LEU A 66 -9.49 -5.54 -14.21
N GLY A 67 -8.41 -5.83 -14.95
CA GLY A 67 -7.55 -6.98 -14.68
C GLY A 67 -8.29 -8.30 -14.73
N GLY A 68 -7.90 -9.21 -13.88
CA GLY A 68 -8.47 -10.53 -13.69
C GLY A 68 -7.90 -11.17 -12.44
N GLU A 69 -8.48 -12.29 -12.04
CA GLU A 69 -7.98 -13.07 -10.91
C GLU A 69 -6.50 -13.35 -11.03
N HIS A 70 -5.78 -13.12 -9.95
CA HIS A 70 -4.35 -13.42 -9.86
C HIS A 70 -3.95 -13.80 -8.44
N PRO A 71 -2.89 -14.65 -8.27
CA PRO A 71 -2.48 -15.14 -6.98
C PRO A 71 -1.43 -14.25 -6.32
N HIS A 72 -1.53 -14.11 -4.99
CA HIS A 72 -0.45 -13.63 -4.14
C HIS A 72 -0.15 -14.64 -3.02
N ALA A 73 1.10 -14.71 -2.57
CA ALA A 73 1.51 -15.52 -1.42
C ALA A 73 2.78 -14.97 -0.77
N GLY A 74 2.86 -15.08 0.55
CA GLY A 74 4.06 -14.73 1.32
C GLY A 74 4.37 -13.24 1.41
N LEU A 75 3.42 -12.39 1.05
CA LEU A 75 3.55 -10.92 1.06
C LEU A 75 2.25 -10.26 1.53
N GLU A 76 2.34 -8.97 1.75
CA GLU A 76 1.21 -8.06 1.91
C GLU A 76 1.14 -7.13 0.71
N THR A 77 -0.06 -6.75 0.28
CA THR A 77 -0.31 -5.68 -0.68
C THR A 77 -1.05 -4.55 0.00
N VAL A 78 -0.59 -3.33 -0.24
CA VAL A 78 -1.20 -2.11 0.30
C VAL A 78 -1.56 -1.22 -0.87
N THR A 79 -2.85 -0.96 -1.04
CA THR A 79 -3.40 -0.09 -2.08
C THR A 79 -3.89 1.20 -1.46
N LEU A 80 -3.25 2.33 -1.74
CA LEU A 80 -3.69 3.66 -1.30
C LEU A 80 -4.30 4.43 -2.47
N MET A 81 -5.57 4.78 -2.36
CA MET A 81 -6.27 5.57 -3.37
C MET A 81 -5.87 7.04 -3.31
N LEU A 82 -5.29 7.57 -4.38
CA LEU A 82 -4.91 8.99 -4.48
C LEU A 82 -5.96 9.82 -5.21
N GLU A 83 -6.68 9.23 -6.18
CA GLU A 83 -7.72 9.88 -6.99
C GLU A 83 -8.72 8.83 -7.48
N GLY A 84 -10.01 9.19 -7.54
CA GLY A 84 -11.06 8.32 -8.06
C GLY A 84 -11.45 7.22 -7.11
N GLY A 85 -11.71 6.02 -7.65
CA GLY A 85 -12.13 4.88 -6.87
C GLY A 85 -12.15 3.56 -7.64
N LEU A 86 -12.19 2.48 -6.89
CA LEU A 86 -12.37 1.11 -7.36
C LEU A 86 -13.50 0.46 -6.56
N ASP A 87 -14.30 -0.35 -7.23
CA ASP A 87 -15.38 -1.14 -6.63
C ASP A 87 -15.12 -2.61 -6.90
N GLY A 88 -14.67 -3.34 -5.89
CA GLY A 88 -14.41 -4.77 -5.93
C GLY A 88 -15.55 -5.55 -5.30
N GLU A 89 -16.01 -6.62 -5.95
CA GLU A 89 -17.09 -7.45 -5.43
C GLU A 89 -16.71 -8.10 -4.09
N ALA A 90 -15.47 -8.55 -3.97
CA ALA A 90 -14.95 -9.18 -2.75
C ALA A 90 -14.28 -8.17 -1.81
N GLU A 91 -13.56 -7.21 -2.36
CA GLU A 91 -12.75 -6.24 -1.61
C GLU A 91 -13.60 -5.06 -1.11
N GLY A 92 -14.66 -4.69 -1.84
CA GLY A 92 -15.53 -3.56 -1.53
C GLY A 92 -15.13 -2.26 -2.22
N LEU A 93 -15.78 -1.14 -1.81
CA LEU A 93 -15.60 0.18 -2.40
C LEU A 93 -14.41 0.90 -1.77
N LEU A 94 -13.45 1.26 -2.60
CA LEU A 94 -12.32 2.14 -2.27
C LEU A 94 -12.49 3.49 -2.96
N GLN A 95 -12.36 4.58 -2.22
CA GLN A 95 -12.42 5.96 -2.71
C GLN A 95 -11.15 6.73 -2.36
N THR A 96 -11.00 7.91 -2.91
CA THR A 96 -9.83 8.78 -2.65
C THR A 96 -9.55 8.91 -1.15
N GLY A 97 -8.33 8.54 -0.76
CA GLY A 97 -7.85 8.53 0.62
C GLY A 97 -8.11 7.24 1.38
N ASP A 98 -8.88 6.32 0.85
CA ASP A 98 -9.05 4.99 1.45
C ASP A 98 -7.82 4.11 1.18
N LEU A 99 -7.61 3.12 2.04
CA LEU A 99 -6.52 2.17 1.92
C LEU A 99 -7.06 0.74 2.08
N GLU A 100 -6.67 -0.14 1.17
CA GLU A 100 -6.82 -1.58 1.34
C GLU A 100 -5.49 -2.18 1.80
N TRP A 101 -5.55 -3.02 2.81
CA TRP A 101 -4.41 -3.82 3.26
C TRP A 101 -4.76 -5.29 3.17
N MET A 102 -4.14 -6.00 2.24
CA MET A 102 -4.31 -7.42 2.08
C MET A 102 -3.05 -8.17 2.52
N THR A 103 -3.20 -9.04 3.50
CA THR A 103 -2.17 -10.03 3.87
C THR A 103 -2.44 -11.31 3.11
N ALA A 104 -1.61 -11.63 2.13
CA ALA A 104 -1.78 -12.83 1.29
C ALA A 104 -1.42 -14.12 2.03
N GLY A 105 -0.50 -14.07 3.01
CA GLY A 105 -0.15 -15.20 3.86
C GLY A 105 0.20 -16.48 3.08
N LYS A 106 -0.50 -17.58 3.35
CA LYS A 106 -0.30 -18.87 2.68
C LYS A 106 -0.74 -18.91 1.21
N GLY A 107 -1.47 -17.89 0.76
CA GLY A 107 -1.92 -17.71 -0.61
C GLY A 107 -3.38 -17.28 -0.69
N VAL A 108 -3.65 -16.38 -1.62
CA VAL A 108 -4.98 -15.88 -1.97
C VAL A 108 -5.04 -15.66 -3.48
N ILE A 109 -6.20 -15.87 -4.07
CA ILE A 109 -6.54 -15.43 -5.44
C ILE A 109 -7.53 -14.28 -5.25
N HIS A 110 -7.27 -13.15 -5.89
CA HIS A 110 -8.14 -11.97 -5.80
C HIS A 110 -8.16 -11.17 -7.11
N GLY A 111 -8.90 -10.04 -7.13
CA GLY A 111 -9.07 -9.17 -8.29
C GLY A 111 -10.24 -9.55 -9.17
N GLU A 112 -11.15 -10.40 -8.68
CA GLU A 112 -12.36 -10.74 -9.39
C GLU A 112 -13.35 -9.56 -9.38
N ASN A 113 -13.86 -9.22 -10.58
CA ASN A 113 -14.90 -8.19 -10.77
C ASN A 113 -14.57 -6.81 -10.19
N VAL A 114 -13.29 -6.41 -10.12
CA VAL A 114 -12.92 -5.04 -9.77
C VAL A 114 -13.33 -4.10 -10.91
N ARG A 115 -14.08 -3.05 -10.57
CA ARG A 115 -14.63 -2.09 -11.54
C ARG A 115 -14.00 -0.71 -11.32
N ALA A 116 -13.65 -0.07 -12.42
CA ALA A 116 -13.26 1.33 -12.40
C ALA A 116 -14.45 2.23 -12.08
N MET A 117 -14.21 3.25 -11.26
CA MET A 117 -15.16 4.34 -11.06
C MET A 117 -14.83 5.57 -11.92
N GLY A 118 -14.19 5.36 -13.07
CA GLY A 118 -13.65 6.37 -13.95
C GLY A 118 -12.14 6.53 -13.76
N ARG A 119 -11.64 7.75 -13.97
CA ARG A 119 -10.22 8.06 -13.82
C ARG A 119 -9.76 7.81 -12.38
N THR A 120 -8.74 6.98 -12.23
CA THR A 120 -8.25 6.55 -10.93
C THR A 120 -6.72 6.63 -10.86
N ARG A 121 -6.19 7.01 -9.69
CA ARG A 121 -4.76 6.92 -9.38
C ARG A 121 -4.58 6.30 -8.02
N LEU A 122 -3.67 5.35 -7.93
CA LEU A 122 -3.36 4.66 -6.67
C LEU A 122 -1.86 4.40 -6.52
N LEU A 123 -1.44 4.18 -5.29
CA LEU A 123 -0.14 3.60 -4.98
C LEU A 123 -0.34 2.13 -4.58
N GLN A 124 0.39 1.24 -5.24
CA GLN A 124 0.41 -0.18 -4.92
C GLN A 124 1.77 -0.54 -4.29
N LEU A 125 1.77 -0.89 -3.01
CA LEU A 125 2.97 -1.31 -2.28
C LEU A 125 2.90 -2.80 -1.95
N TRP A 126 3.98 -3.52 -2.22
CA TRP A 126 4.13 -4.93 -1.80
C TRP A 126 5.22 -5.04 -0.73
N ILE A 127 4.90 -5.74 0.35
CA ILE A 127 5.76 -5.93 1.52
C ILE A 127 5.96 -7.42 1.76
N ALA A 128 7.20 -7.89 1.78
CA ALA A 128 7.50 -9.28 2.06
C ALA A 128 7.17 -9.63 3.52
N LEU A 129 6.38 -10.67 3.73
CA LEU A 129 6.13 -11.18 5.08
C LEU A 129 7.38 -11.84 5.68
N PRO A 130 7.63 -11.65 6.98
CA PRO A 130 8.61 -12.43 7.71
C PRO A 130 8.36 -13.94 7.54
N ARG A 131 9.42 -14.74 7.48
CA ARG A 131 9.32 -16.19 7.23
C ARG A 131 8.30 -16.90 8.12
N ALA A 132 8.19 -16.50 9.39
CA ALA A 132 7.26 -17.09 10.35
C ALA A 132 5.78 -16.81 10.04
N LEU A 133 5.47 -15.75 9.29
CA LEU A 133 4.11 -15.29 8.99
C LEU A 133 3.64 -15.65 7.56
N ARG A 134 4.53 -16.20 6.71
CA ARG A 134 4.20 -16.50 5.30
C ARG A 134 3.11 -17.54 5.11
N HIS A 135 2.78 -18.31 6.14
CA HIS A 135 1.76 -19.35 6.09
C HIS A 135 0.50 -19.00 6.91
N MET A 136 0.36 -17.75 7.35
CA MET A 136 -0.85 -17.32 8.04
C MET A 136 -2.06 -17.28 7.08
N GLU A 137 -3.26 -17.29 7.65
CA GLU A 137 -4.48 -17.14 6.84
C GLU A 137 -4.52 -15.79 6.16
N PRO A 138 -5.00 -15.71 4.90
CA PRO A 138 -5.21 -14.46 4.21
C PRO A 138 -6.21 -13.57 4.95
N GLN A 139 -5.97 -12.26 4.90
CA GLN A 139 -6.84 -11.24 5.51
C GLN A 139 -6.89 -10.02 4.61
N VAL A 140 -8.04 -9.36 4.56
CA VAL A 140 -8.23 -8.06 3.89
C VAL A 140 -8.82 -7.09 4.88
N GLU A 141 -8.26 -5.90 4.96
CA GLU A 141 -8.75 -4.79 5.77
C GLU A 141 -8.95 -3.56 4.91
N LEU A 142 -10.15 -2.98 4.93
CA LEU A 142 -10.43 -1.68 4.33
C LEU A 142 -10.37 -0.60 5.40
N ILE A 143 -9.52 0.38 5.19
CA ILE A 143 -9.33 1.51 6.09
C ILE A 143 -9.85 2.76 5.39
N HIS A 144 -11.05 3.17 5.76
CA HIS A 144 -11.67 4.36 5.17
C HIS A 144 -11.05 5.64 5.72
N LEU A 145 -10.77 6.60 4.85
CA LEU A 145 -10.20 7.90 5.18
C LEU A 145 -10.86 8.57 6.39
N ALA A 146 -12.18 8.44 6.50
CA ALA A 146 -12.96 9.03 7.59
C ALA A 146 -12.62 8.48 8.98
N SER A 147 -12.08 7.26 9.05
CA SER A 147 -11.68 6.59 10.29
C SER A 147 -10.20 6.77 10.65
N VAL A 148 -9.40 7.33 9.74
CA VAL A 148 -7.95 7.45 9.93
C VAL A 148 -7.62 8.53 10.95
N PRO A 149 -6.87 8.22 12.02
CA PRO A 149 -6.40 9.21 12.97
C PRO A 149 -5.53 10.28 12.30
N VAL A 150 -5.76 11.54 12.69
CA VAL A 150 -5.10 12.70 12.06
C VAL A 150 -4.42 13.56 13.11
N ARG A 151 -3.14 13.86 12.89
CA ARG A 151 -2.41 14.90 13.62
C ARG A 151 -2.17 16.09 12.70
N ARG A 152 -2.48 17.29 13.20
CA ARG A 152 -2.24 18.55 12.49
C ARG A 152 -1.08 19.28 13.13
N GLU A 153 -0.16 19.73 12.29
CA GLU A 153 1.03 20.50 12.64
C GLU A 153 1.10 21.76 11.75
N PRO A 154 1.84 22.80 12.12
CA PRO A 154 2.06 23.94 11.24
C PRO A 154 2.63 23.51 9.88
N GLY A 155 1.84 23.67 8.81
CA GLY A 155 2.23 23.31 7.46
C GLY A 155 2.13 21.84 7.09
N ALA A 156 1.60 20.95 7.98
CA ALA A 156 1.44 19.54 7.69
C ALA A 156 0.21 18.90 8.35
N GLU A 157 -0.33 17.90 7.67
CA GLU A 157 -1.32 16.98 8.21
C GLU A 157 -0.78 15.55 8.10
N VAL A 158 -0.71 14.83 9.21
CA VAL A 158 -0.23 13.45 9.28
C VAL A 158 -1.40 12.52 9.52
N ARG A 159 -1.66 11.61 8.58
CA ARG A 159 -2.66 10.55 8.68
C ARG A 159 -1.98 9.22 9.00
N VAL A 160 -2.46 8.52 10.02
CA VAL A 160 -1.84 7.27 10.49
C VAL A 160 -2.74 6.10 10.12
N TYR A 161 -2.48 5.49 8.97
CA TYR A 161 -3.21 4.28 8.53
C TYR A 161 -2.73 3.03 9.26
N SER A 162 -1.48 3.01 9.72
CA SER A 162 -0.90 1.91 10.49
C SER A 162 0.26 2.40 11.34
N GLY A 163 0.48 1.76 12.48
CA GLY A 163 1.58 2.07 13.38
C GLY A 163 1.31 3.27 14.28
N ARG A 164 2.34 4.07 14.54
CA ARG A 164 2.29 5.21 15.47
C ARG A 164 2.93 6.47 14.90
N SER A 165 2.35 7.62 15.21
CA SER A 165 2.94 8.93 14.97
C SER A 165 2.62 9.89 16.13
N GLY A 166 3.59 10.13 17.00
CA GLY A 166 3.36 10.82 18.27
C GLY A 166 2.39 10.04 19.16
N ASP A 167 1.29 10.68 19.56
CA ASP A 167 0.24 10.10 20.42
C ASP A 167 -0.83 9.34 19.61
N LEU A 168 -0.78 9.37 18.28
CA LEU A 168 -1.69 8.61 17.42
C LEU A 168 -1.25 7.16 17.26
N ILE A 169 -2.22 6.25 17.32
CA ILE A 169 -2.05 4.79 17.13
C ILE A 169 -3.01 4.35 16.03
#